data_b9572cec6ca81ea76b4a8a3752c672ac
#
_entry.id   b9572cec6ca81ea76b4a8a3752c672ac
#
_cell.length_a   1.000
_cell.length_b   1.000
_cell.length_c   1.000
_cell.angle_alpha   90.00
_cell.angle_beta   90.00
_cell.angle_gamma   90.00
#
_symmetry.space_group_name_H-M   'P 1'
#
loop_
_entity.id
_entity.type
_entity.pdbx_description
1 polymer ?
#
loop_
_entity_poly.entity_id
_entity_poly.type
_entity_poly.pdbx_seq_one_letter_code
_entity_poly.pdbx_strand_id
1 'polypeptide(L)'
;MNTRFLNVVDVEATCWEGPNPPGQPSEIIEIGLCVLDTVTRERVSRHSILVRPEHSSVSEFCTQLTTLTPEQVGAGITFAAACALLRTEFHADSRPWASWGDYDRKQFLAQCEGTGVRYPFGSAHTNAKLAFSAARETRRRYGMAGALRLAELPLEGTHHRGGDDAWNIAALIADLMGKGAWPL
;
A
#
# COMPACT_ATOMS: atom_id res chain seq x y z
N MET A 1 21.74 -6.12 -3.36
CA MET A 1 20.45 -5.41 -3.20
C MET A 1 20.72 -4.09 -2.50
N ASN A 2 20.14 -3.00 -2.97
CA ASN A 2 20.25 -1.73 -2.23
C ASN A 2 19.20 -1.73 -1.11
N THR A 3 19.61 -2.14 0.09
CA THR A 3 18.76 -2.25 1.27
C THR A 3 18.57 -0.93 2.03
N ARG A 4 19.21 0.17 1.55
CA ARG A 4 19.08 1.48 2.19
C ARG A 4 17.65 2.03 2.10
N PHE A 5 16.94 1.75 1.01
CA PHE A 5 15.59 2.25 0.81
C PHE A 5 14.58 1.11 0.87
N LEU A 6 13.48 1.34 1.57
CA LEU A 6 12.31 0.48 1.67
C LEU A 6 11.14 1.17 0.97
N ASN A 7 10.48 0.46 0.05
CA ASN A 7 9.21 0.93 -0.49
C ASN A 7 8.07 0.50 0.44
N VAL A 8 7.35 1.45 0.99
CA VAL A 8 6.15 1.19 1.80
C VAL A 8 4.94 1.44 0.91
N VAL A 9 4.08 0.44 0.77
CA VAL A 9 2.98 0.44 -0.20
C VAL A 9 1.66 0.19 0.49
N ASP A 10 0.65 0.90 0.04
CA ASP A 10 -0.75 0.69 0.38
C ASP A 10 -1.60 0.87 -0.87
N VAL A 11 -2.64 0.06 -1.07
CA VAL A 11 -3.50 0.17 -2.24
C VAL A 11 -4.96 0.33 -1.87
N GLU A 12 -5.65 1.19 -2.64
CA GLU A 12 -7.09 1.20 -2.70
C GLU A 12 -7.57 0.45 -3.94
N ALA A 13 -8.66 -0.27 -3.80
CA ALA A 13 -9.23 -1.05 -4.89
C ALA A 13 -10.75 -0.86 -4.98
N THR A 14 -11.33 -1.14 -6.13
CA THR A 14 -12.79 -1.13 -6.30
C THR A 14 -13.43 -2.05 -5.29
N CYS A 15 -14.44 -1.55 -4.59
CA CYS A 15 -15.14 -2.26 -3.52
C CYS A 15 -16.62 -1.90 -3.47
N TRP A 16 -17.41 -2.75 -2.81
CA TRP A 16 -18.86 -2.61 -2.67
C TRP A 16 -19.30 -2.95 -1.26
N GLU A 17 -20.46 -2.48 -0.85
CA GLU A 17 -21.07 -2.81 0.46
C GLU A 17 -21.52 -4.29 0.57
N GLY A 18 -21.00 -5.15 -0.22
CA GLY A 18 -21.37 -6.57 -0.27
C GLY A 18 -20.42 -7.32 -1.19
N PRO A 19 -20.84 -8.48 -1.69
CA PRO A 19 -20.02 -9.21 -2.67
C PRO A 19 -19.86 -8.41 -3.95
N ASN A 20 -18.75 -8.62 -4.63
CA ASN A 20 -18.49 -8.00 -5.92
C ASN A 20 -19.62 -8.35 -6.91
N PRO A 21 -20.10 -7.39 -7.71
CA PRO A 21 -21.05 -7.66 -8.79
C PRO A 21 -20.46 -8.67 -9.80
N PRO A 22 -21.29 -9.49 -10.44
CA PRO A 22 -20.84 -10.42 -11.48
C PRO A 22 -20.02 -9.72 -12.56
N GLY A 23 -18.86 -10.28 -12.90
CA GLY A 23 -17.97 -9.73 -13.92
C GLY A 23 -17.16 -8.50 -13.50
N GLN A 24 -17.26 -8.06 -12.25
CA GLN A 24 -16.48 -6.94 -11.72
C GLN A 24 -15.50 -7.43 -10.63
N PRO A 25 -14.25 -7.81 -11.00
CA PRO A 25 -13.23 -8.15 -10.02
C PRO A 25 -12.81 -6.92 -9.21
N SER A 26 -12.21 -7.13 -8.03
CA SER A 26 -11.57 -6.03 -7.33
C SER A 26 -10.34 -5.58 -8.11
N GLU A 27 -10.28 -4.30 -8.53
CA GLU A 27 -9.18 -3.72 -9.29
C GLU A 27 -8.56 -2.56 -8.52
N ILE A 28 -7.23 -2.47 -8.52
CA ILE A 28 -6.49 -1.36 -7.90
C ILE A 28 -6.87 -0.05 -8.60
N ILE A 29 -7.21 0.96 -7.79
CA ILE A 29 -7.58 2.30 -8.24
C ILE A 29 -6.64 3.39 -7.72
N GLU A 30 -5.90 3.13 -6.64
CA GLU A 30 -4.81 3.99 -6.16
C GLU A 30 -3.68 3.11 -5.63
N ILE A 31 -2.44 3.47 -5.98
CA ILE A 31 -1.24 2.91 -5.37
C ILE A 31 -0.57 4.02 -4.59
N GLY A 32 -0.61 3.92 -3.28
CA GLY A 32 0.19 4.74 -2.39
C GLY A 32 1.58 4.16 -2.23
N LEU A 33 2.60 5.01 -2.29
CA LEU A 33 3.98 4.61 -2.08
C LEU A 33 4.74 5.68 -1.30
N CYS A 34 5.41 5.26 -0.23
CA CYS A 34 6.39 6.04 0.49
C CYS A 34 7.76 5.39 0.38
N VAL A 35 8.78 6.16 0.00
CA VAL A 35 10.18 5.71 0.08
C VAL A 35 10.70 6.06 1.46
N LEU A 36 11.10 5.06 2.23
CA LEU A 36 11.69 5.19 3.56
C LEU A 36 13.19 4.92 3.50
N ASP A 37 14.01 5.84 3.95
CA ASP A 37 15.45 5.62 4.16
C ASP A 37 15.64 4.83 5.48
N THR A 38 16.12 3.61 5.39
CA THR A 38 16.26 2.71 6.56
C THR A 38 17.42 3.11 7.49
N VAL A 39 18.34 3.93 7.01
CA VAL A 39 19.50 4.41 7.80
C VAL A 39 19.10 5.64 8.60
N THR A 40 18.53 6.67 7.94
CA THR A 40 18.10 7.90 8.62
C THR A 40 16.72 7.76 9.24
N ARG A 41 15.92 6.78 8.80
CA ARG A 41 14.51 6.57 9.17
C ARG A 41 13.60 7.71 8.70
N GLU A 42 14.05 8.48 7.72
CA GLU A 42 13.28 9.56 7.12
C GLU A 42 12.36 9.04 6.00
N ARG A 43 11.14 9.52 5.99
CA ARG A 43 10.18 9.34 4.89
C ARG A 43 10.57 10.29 3.76
N VAL A 44 11.29 9.78 2.75
CA VAL A 44 11.94 10.57 1.70
C VAL A 44 10.95 11.15 0.71
N SER A 45 9.94 10.37 0.33
CA SER A 45 8.96 10.80 -0.66
C SER A 45 7.63 10.09 -0.47
N ARG A 46 6.54 10.77 -0.88
CA ARG A 46 5.17 10.29 -0.82
C ARG A 46 4.52 10.40 -2.19
N HIS A 47 3.90 9.34 -2.64
CA HIS A 47 3.28 9.24 -3.97
C HIS A 47 1.88 8.65 -3.88
N SER A 48 1.01 9.15 -4.73
CA SER A 48 -0.34 8.64 -4.99
C SER A 48 -0.46 8.46 -6.50
N ILE A 49 -0.56 7.23 -6.94
CA ILE A 49 -0.64 6.87 -8.37
C ILE A 49 -2.06 6.36 -8.61
N LEU A 50 -2.87 7.18 -9.29
CA LEU A 50 -4.22 6.77 -9.68
C LEU A 50 -4.16 5.78 -10.83
N VAL A 51 -4.92 4.70 -10.68
CA VAL A 51 -4.98 3.60 -11.64
C VAL A 51 -6.43 3.46 -12.13
N ARG A 52 -6.61 3.50 -13.44
CA ARG A 52 -7.94 3.33 -14.05
C ARG A 52 -8.30 1.85 -14.10
N PRO A 53 -9.42 1.43 -13.47
CA PRO A 53 -9.92 0.06 -13.60
C PRO A 53 -10.44 -0.19 -15.03
N GLU A 54 -10.31 -1.41 -15.52
CA GLU A 54 -10.69 -1.78 -16.88
C GLU A 54 -12.02 -2.56 -16.93
N HIS A 55 -12.34 -3.29 -15.88
CA HIS A 55 -13.49 -4.19 -15.82
C HIS A 55 -14.51 -3.82 -14.74
N SER A 56 -14.11 -3.00 -13.78
CA SER A 56 -14.94 -2.68 -12.62
C SER A 56 -15.23 -1.19 -12.53
N SER A 57 -16.40 -0.86 -12.04
CA SER A 57 -16.78 0.52 -11.71
C SER A 57 -16.38 0.90 -10.28
N VAL A 58 -16.12 2.18 -10.06
CA VAL A 58 -15.99 2.74 -8.71
C VAL A 58 -17.40 2.96 -8.16
N SER A 59 -17.79 2.17 -7.15
CA SER A 59 -19.12 2.27 -6.53
C SER A 59 -19.23 3.51 -5.63
N GLU A 60 -20.45 3.89 -5.29
CA GLU A 60 -20.70 4.95 -4.32
C GLU A 60 -20.07 4.61 -2.95
N PHE A 61 -20.18 3.35 -2.51
CA PHE A 61 -19.53 2.85 -1.30
C PHE A 61 -18.01 3.02 -1.36
N CYS A 62 -17.39 2.68 -2.49
CA CYS A 62 -15.95 2.85 -2.70
C CYS A 62 -15.56 4.33 -2.63
N THR A 63 -16.34 5.23 -3.24
CA THR A 63 -16.11 6.68 -3.16
C THR A 63 -16.27 7.20 -1.73
N GLN A 64 -17.27 6.74 -0.99
CA GLN A 64 -17.45 7.13 0.42
C GLN A 64 -16.29 6.67 1.30
N LEU A 65 -15.74 5.48 1.02
CA LEU A 65 -14.63 4.92 1.78
C LEU A 65 -13.30 5.62 1.47
N THR A 66 -12.97 5.75 0.17
CA THR A 66 -11.64 6.19 -0.29
C THR A 66 -11.58 7.68 -0.63
N THR A 67 -12.72 8.34 -0.73
CA THR A 67 -12.87 9.71 -1.28
C THR A 67 -12.52 9.85 -2.77
N LEU A 68 -12.22 8.74 -3.45
CA LEU A 68 -11.90 8.73 -4.88
C LEU A 68 -13.18 8.67 -5.72
N THR A 69 -13.35 9.62 -6.63
CA THR A 69 -14.50 9.63 -7.55
C THR A 69 -14.21 8.83 -8.83
N PRO A 70 -15.25 8.34 -9.53
CA PRO A 70 -15.09 7.68 -10.82
C PRO A 70 -14.29 8.51 -11.84
N GLU A 71 -14.48 9.84 -11.84
CA GLU A 71 -13.81 10.77 -12.76
C GLU A 71 -12.31 10.85 -12.45
N GLN A 72 -11.95 10.97 -11.17
CA GLN A 72 -10.55 11.03 -10.74
C GLN A 72 -9.83 9.74 -11.11
N VAL A 73 -10.42 8.60 -10.80
CA VAL A 73 -9.86 7.28 -11.08
C VAL A 73 -9.80 7.02 -12.59
N GLY A 74 -10.85 7.44 -13.34
CA GLY A 74 -10.90 7.33 -14.81
C GLY A 74 -9.79 8.10 -15.52
N ALA A 75 -9.26 9.18 -14.92
CA ALA A 75 -8.11 9.92 -15.42
C ALA A 75 -6.76 9.26 -15.07
N GLY A 76 -6.75 8.20 -14.28
CA GLY A 76 -5.56 7.46 -13.89
C GLY A 76 -4.90 6.72 -15.05
N ILE A 77 -3.68 6.24 -14.83
CA ILE A 77 -2.94 5.43 -15.80
C ILE A 77 -3.46 3.98 -15.79
N THR A 78 -3.11 3.18 -16.80
CA THR A 78 -3.44 1.76 -16.81
C THR A 78 -2.66 1.00 -15.73
N PHE A 79 -3.18 -0.13 -15.27
CA PHE A 79 -2.47 -0.98 -14.29
C PHE A 79 -1.10 -1.44 -14.80
N ALA A 80 -0.99 -1.78 -16.09
CA ALA A 80 0.27 -2.14 -16.72
C ALA A 80 1.30 -1.00 -16.66
N ALA A 81 0.86 0.24 -16.94
CA ALA A 81 1.72 1.43 -16.85
C ALA A 81 2.14 1.70 -15.40
N ALA A 82 1.22 1.55 -14.42
CA ALA A 82 1.54 1.70 -13.00
C ALA A 82 2.57 0.66 -12.54
N CYS A 83 2.42 -0.61 -12.90
CA CYS A 83 3.41 -1.65 -12.61
C CYS A 83 4.78 -1.38 -13.27
N ALA A 84 4.80 -0.82 -14.47
CA ALA A 84 6.04 -0.40 -15.13
C ALA A 84 6.70 0.76 -14.36
N LEU A 85 5.94 1.80 -14.02
CA LEU A 85 6.38 2.95 -13.24
C LEU A 85 7.01 2.52 -11.89
N LEU A 86 6.35 1.58 -11.18
CA LEU A 86 6.89 1.06 -9.92
C LEU A 86 8.27 0.45 -10.10
N ARG A 87 8.53 -0.26 -11.20
CA ARG A 87 9.84 -0.85 -11.47
C ARG A 87 10.88 0.18 -11.87
N THR A 88 10.51 1.13 -12.75
CA THR A 88 11.48 2.09 -13.32
C THR A 88 11.84 3.20 -12.34
N GLU A 89 10.85 3.82 -11.70
CA GLU A 89 11.07 4.98 -10.83
C GLU A 89 11.37 4.59 -9.38
N PHE A 90 10.71 3.52 -8.89
CA PHE A 90 10.83 3.13 -7.49
C PHE A 90 11.67 1.87 -7.28
N HIS A 91 12.22 1.29 -8.35
CA HIS A 91 13.04 0.08 -8.30
C HIS A 91 12.36 -1.06 -7.53
N ALA A 92 11.04 -1.20 -7.69
CA ALA A 92 10.22 -2.07 -6.87
C ALA A 92 10.59 -3.56 -7.02
N ASP A 93 11.17 -3.96 -8.13
CA ASP A 93 11.65 -5.33 -8.38
C ASP A 93 12.96 -5.69 -7.64
N SER A 94 13.70 -4.69 -7.16
CA SER A 94 15.01 -4.87 -6.52
C SER A 94 15.08 -4.35 -5.08
N ARG A 95 14.24 -3.39 -4.72
CA ARG A 95 14.14 -2.88 -3.35
C ARG A 95 13.26 -3.78 -2.48
N PRO A 96 13.57 -3.95 -1.19
CA PRO A 96 12.61 -4.51 -0.25
C PRO A 96 11.38 -3.61 -0.15
N TRP A 97 10.24 -4.22 0.16
CA TRP A 97 9.01 -3.49 0.32
C TRP A 97 8.17 -4.02 1.48
N ALA A 98 7.26 -3.19 1.98
CA ALA A 98 6.38 -3.51 3.09
C ALA A 98 4.97 -2.96 2.86
N SER A 99 3.98 -3.61 3.47
CA SER A 99 2.59 -3.15 3.52
C SER A 99 1.95 -3.44 4.89
N TRP A 100 0.79 -2.85 5.17
CA TRP A 100 0.10 -3.07 6.44
C TRP A 100 -0.76 -4.35 6.43
N GLY A 101 -0.12 -5.48 6.30
CA GLY A 101 -0.74 -6.80 6.17
C GLY A 101 -0.34 -7.46 4.85
N ASP A 102 -1.16 -8.41 4.40
CA ASP A 102 -0.94 -9.14 3.15
C ASP A 102 -1.95 -8.78 2.06
N TYR A 103 -2.88 -7.86 2.34
CA TYR A 103 -3.93 -7.49 1.39
C TYR A 103 -3.34 -6.92 0.10
N ASP A 104 -2.49 -5.91 0.23
CA ASP A 104 -1.87 -5.22 -0.90
C ASP A 104 -1.11 -6.18 -1.81
N ARG A 105 -0.28 -7.04 -1.21
CA ARG A 105 0.46 -8.05 -1.94
C ARG A 105 -0.45 -9.02 -2.69
N LYS A 106 -1.52 -9.49 -2.04
CA LYS A 106 -2.49 -10.41 -2.64
C LYS A 106 -3.27 -9.73 -3.77
N GLN A 107 -3.64 -8.47 -3.60
CA GLN A 107 -4.35 -7.69 -4.61
C GLN A 107 -3.50 -7.50 -5.87
N PHE A 108 -2.22 -7.15 -5.73
CA PHE A 108 -1.30 -7.09 -6.85
C PHE A 108 -1.12 -8.45 -7.56
N LEU A 109 -0.93 -9.52 -6.79
CA LEU A 109 -0.76 -10.87 -7.34
C LEU A 109 -2.00 -11.28 -8.16
N ALA A 110 -3.19 -11.14 -7.58
CA ALA A 110 -4.43 -11.51 -8.24
C ALA A 110 -4.67 -10.70 -9.52
N GLN A 111 -4.43 -9.38 -9.48
CA GLN A 111 -4.64 -8.54 -10.66
C GLN A 111 -3.57 -8.78 -11.73
N CYS A 112 -2.32 -9.03 -11.36
CA CYS A 112 -1.27 -9.42 -12.31
C CYS A 112 -1.58 -10.76 -12.97
N GLU A 113 -2.05 -11.75 -12.22
CA GLU A 113 -2.46 -13.06 -12.75
C GLU A 113 -3.65 -12.92 -13.71
N GLY A 114 -4.68 -12.17 -13.31
CA GLY A 114 -5.88 -11.97 -14.12
C GLY A 114 -5.67 -11.17 -15.39
N THR A 115 -4.68 -10.27 -15.43
CA THR A 115 -4.41 -9.39 -16.58
C THR A 115 -3.18 -9.78 -17.39
N GLY A 116 -2.35 -10.72 -16.92
CA GLY A 116 -1.08 -11.08 -17.54
C GLY A 116 0.01 -9.99 -17.37
N VAL A 117 -0.23 -8.96 -16.55
CA VAL A 117 0.76 -7.91 -16.27
C VAL A 117 1.86 -8.46 -15.36
N ARG A 118 3.12 -8.17 -15.68
CA ARG A 118 4.26 -8.59 -14.87
C ARG A 118 4.18 -7.97 -13.46
N TYR A 119 4.25 -8.81 -12.43
CA TYR A 119 4.29 -8.39 -11.03
C TYR A 119 5.45 -7.41 -10.78
N PRO A 120 5.20 -6.25 -10.14
CA PRO A 120 6.20 -5.19 -10.07
C PRO A 120 7.25 -5.35 -8.97
N PHE A 121 6.97 -6.13 -7.93
CA PHE A 121 7.84 -6.21 -6.75
C PHE A 121 8.77 -7.42 -6.76
N GLY A 122 9.90 -7.29 -6.05
CA GLY A 122 10.74 -8.42 -5.70
C GLY A 122 10.13 -9.29 -4.60
N SER A 123 10.84 -10.37 -4.23
CA SER A 123 10.38 -11.33 -3.22
C SER A 123 10.50 -10.84 -1.76
N ALA A 124 11.28 -9.78 -1.53
CA ALA A 124 11.54 -9.27 -0.18
C ALA A 124 10.39 -8.38 0.32
N HIS A 125 9.31 -9.03 0.77
CA HIS A 125 8.14 -8.38 1.37
C HIS A 125 8.10 -8.57 2.88
N THR A 126 7.84 -7.49 3.63
CA THR A 126 7.61 -7.53 5.07
C THR A 126 6.18 -7.08 5.40
N ASN A 127 5.46 -7.92 6.13
CA ASN A 127 4.15 -7.57 6.69
C ASN A 127 4.35 -6.72 7.95
N ALA A 128 4.20 -5.40 7.82
CA ALA A 128 4.44 -4.43 8.90
C ALA A 128 3.47 -4.62 10.07
N LYS A 129 2.23 -5.05 9.82
CA LYS A 129 1.24 -5.35 10.88
C LYS A 129 1.70 -6.49 11.78
N LEU A 130 2.33 -7.52 11.22
CA LEU A 130 2.90 -8.63 11.99
C LEU A 130 4.10 -8.16 12.79
N ALA A 131 5.01 -7.40 12.18
CA ALA A 131 6.17 -6.85 12.86
C ALA A 131 5.76 -5.96 14.04
N PHE A 132 4.77 -5.08 13.85
CA PHE A 132 4.23 -4.23 14.90
C PHE A 132 3.63 -5.05 16.07
N SER A 133 2.90 -6.11 15.78
CA SER A 133 2.31 -6.96 16.81
C SER A 133 3.38 -7.74 17.56
N ALA A 134 4.41 -8.23 16.86
CA ALA A 134 5.54 -8.94 17.47
C ALA A 134 6.34 -8.02 18.42
N ALA A 135 6.63 -6.78 17.98
CA ALA A 135 7.33 -5.78 18.80
C ALA A 135 6.59 -5.42 20.11
N ARG A 136 5.29 -5.68 20.18
CA ARG A 136 4.43 -5.46 21.35
C ARG A 136 4.09 -6.75 22.09
N GLU A 137 4.73 -7.86 21.75
CA GLU A 137 4.52 -9.18 22.37
C GLU A 137 3.04 -9.59 22.42
N THR A 138 2.27 -9.23 21.36
CA THR A 138 0.83 -9.47 21.32
C THR A 138 0.42 -10.26 20.07
N ARG A 139 -0.60 -11.10 20.21
CA ARG A 139 -1.26 -11.77 19.08
C ARG A 139 -2.31 -10.90 18.39
N ARG A 140 -2.69 -9.77 19.01
CA ARG A 140 -3.69 -8.87 18.44
C ARG A 140 -3.15 -8.19 17.18
N ARG A 141 -3.99 -8.14 16.14
CA ARG A 141 -3.70 -7.45 14.87
C ARG A 141 -4.43 -6.11 14.88
N TYR A 142 -3.68 -5.03 14.90
CA TYR A 142 -4.23 -3.67 14.90
C TYR A 142 -4.37 -3.17 13.46
N GLY A 143 -5.47 -2.45 13.16
CA GLY A 143 -5.54 -1.60 11.97
C GLY A 143 -4.50 -0.46 12.06
N MET A 144 -4.14 0.12 10.93
CA MET A 144 -3.09 1.15 10.85
C MET A 144 -3.38 2.33 11.80
N ALA A 145 -4.59 2.89 11.78
CA ALA A 145 -4.98 3.99 12.67
C ALA A 145 -4.93 3.60 14.17
N GLY A 146 -5.26 2.34 14.51
CA GLY A 146 -5.13 1.83 15.86
C GLY A 146 -3.67 1.68 16.30
N ALA A 147 -2.80 1.28 15.38
CA ALA A 147 -1.36 1.17 15.63
C ALA A 147 -0.70 2.54 15.82
N LEU A 148 -1.10 3.56 15.03
CA LEU A 148 -0.64 4.94 15.21
C LEU A 148 -0.98 5.45 16.61
N ARG A 149 -2.21 5.29 17.06
CA ARG A 149 -2.61 5.70 18.43
C ARG A 149 -1.77 5.01 19.50
N LEU A 150 -1.50 3.72 19.35
CA LEU A 150 -0.67 2.97 20.31
C LEU A 150 0.80 3.35 20.26
N ALA A 151 1.28 3.86 19.15
CA ALA A 151 2.65 4.34 18.99
C ALA A 151 2.77 5.83 19.34
N GLU A 152 1.65 6.50 19.69
CA GLU A 152 1.58 7.95 19.95
C GLU A 152 2.02 8.78 18.73
N LEU A 153 1.74 8.27 17.53
CA LEU A 153 2.02 8.93 16.26
C LEU A 153 0.73 9.55 15.68
N PRO A 154 0.81 10.75 15.09
CA PRO A 154 -0.34 11.37 14.44
C PRO A 154 -0.77 10.58 13.20
N LEU A 155 -2.08 10.61 12.91
CA LEU A 155 -2.59 10.26 11.58
C LEU A 155 -2.44 11.50 10.68
N GLU A 156 -1.63 11.38 9.64
CA GLU A 156 -1.39 12.45 8.68
C GLU A 156 -2.22 12.21 7.41
N GLY A 157 -2.96 13.22 6.97
CA GLY A 157 -3.81 13.13 5.76
C GLY A 157 -5.14 12.39 6.00
N THR A 158 -5.65 11.74 4.98
CA THR A 158 -6.96 11.08 4.96
C THR A 158 -6.78 9.57 4.97
N HIS A 159 -7.39 8.89 5.95
CA HIS A 159 -7.41 7.42 6.00
C HIS A 159 -8.22 6.87 4.81
N HIS A 160 -7.80 5.73 4.27
CA HIS A 160 -8.25 5.15 3.01
C HIS A 160 -7.91 5.98 1.77
N ARG A 161 -6.78 6.68 1.82
CA ARG A 161 -6.08 7.21 0.67
C ARG A 161 -4.69 6.56 0.64
N GLY A 162 -4.42 5.81 -0.42
CA GLY A 162 -3.22 4.99 -0.50
C GLY A 162 -1.92 5.75 -0.20
N GLY A 163 -1.75 6.96 -0.79
CA GLY A 163 -0.57 7.80 -0.52
C GLY A 163 -0.45 8.23 0.93
N ASP A 164 -1.57 8.54 1.60
CA ASP A 164 -1.60 8.94 3.01
C ASP A 164 -1.35 7.73 3.91
N ASP A 165 -1.98 6.60 3.61
CA ASP A 165 -1.83 5.38 4.40
C ASP A 165 -0.42 4.79 4.27
N ALA A 166 0.19 4.78 3.08
CA ALA A 166 1.60 4.40 2.90
C ALA A 166 2.55 5.30 3.69
N TRP A 167 2.26 6.61 3.76
CA TRP A 167 3.03 7.58 4.55
C TRP A 167 2.92 7.31 6.05
N ASN A 168 1.74 7.01 6.55
CA ASN A 168 1.48 6.66 7.94
C ASN A 168 2.09 5.31 8.33
N ILE A 169 2.00 4.31 7.45
CA ILE A 169 2.64 3.01 7.64
C ILE A 169 4.17 3.18 7.73
N ALA A 170 4.75 4.03 6.89
CA ALA A 170 6.18 4.32 6.93
C ALA A 170 6.61 4.97 8.27
N ALA A 171 5.76 5.81 8.87
CA ALA A 171 6.01 6.37 10.21
C ALA A 171 6.05 5.27 11.28
N LEU A 172 5.12 4.30 11.23
CA LEU A 172 5.11 3.15 12.14
C LEU A 172 6.36 2.27 11.96
N ILE A 173 6.79 2.06 10.71
CA ILE A 173 8.00 1.29 10.41
C ILE A 173 9.24 2.03 10.92
N ALA A 174 9.34 3.35 10.73
CA ALA A 174 10.44 4.17 11.23
C ALA A 174 10.52 4.13 12.78
N ASP A 175 9.38 4.15 13.47
CA ASP A 175 9.30 3.98 14.92
C ASP A 175 9.81 2.59 15.36
N LEU A 176 9.39 1.52 14.67
CA LEU A 176 9.89 0.17 14.94
C LEU A 176 11.40 0.05 14.71
N MET A 177 11.92 0.66 13.64
CA MET A 177 13.37 0.72 13.38
C MET A 177 14.10 1.46 14.49
N GLY A 178 13.55 2.58 14.96
CA GLY A 178 14.11 3.35 16.07
C GLY A 178 14.20 2.57 17.37
N LYS A 179 13.29 1.63 17.56
CA LYS A 179 13.25 0.73 18.73
C LYS A 179 14.01 -0.58 18.54
N GLY A 180 14.67 -0.78 17.38
CA GLY A 180 15.35 -2.02 17.04
C GLY A 180 14.42 -3.23 16.87
N ALA A 181 13.14 -2.98 16.56
CA ALA A 181 12.09 -3.99 16.49
C ALA A 181 11.61 -4.27 15.05
N TRP A 182 12.21 -3.64 14.05
CA TRP A 182 11.92 -3.95 12.64
C TRP A 182 12.76 -5.14 12.20
N PRO A 183 12.16 -6.18 11.58
CA PRO A 183 12.90 -7.31 11.03
C PRO A 183 13.75 -6.85 9.83
N LEU A 184 15.05 -7.10 9.90
CA LEU A 184 16.02 -6.84 8.83
C LEU A 184 16.10 -8.04 7.87
#